data_c4a65286c09c9093187d31b307e16612
#
_entry.id   c4a65286c09c9093187d31b307e16612
#
_cell.length_a   1.000
_cell.length_b   1.000
_cell.length_c   1.000
_cell.angle_alpha   90.00
_cell.angle_beta   90.00
_cell.angle_gamma   90.00
#
_symmetry.space_group_name_H-M   'P 1'
#
loop_
_entity.id
_entity.type
_entity.pdbx_description
1 polymer ?
#
loop_
_entity_poly.entity_id
_entity_poly.type
_entity_poly.pdbx_seq_one_letter_code
_entity_poly.pdbx_strand_id
1 'polypeptide(L)'
;MPARRFTVLSLFSGGMGLDLGLEQTDRFRLLACAEVVPAFCNTIRHNRDAGRIGDKKLKVYEGDIRELKADQLLSDLGIEQGGLDLLVGGPPCQSFSTTGKRATVQDPRGTLLWQFLRFVQELRPKMFLMENVRGLMSAALRHRAIKDRPDKGGMPLEADEQPGSVISRFLLDLRYSYRLDCFEVNAVNYGAPQLRERAIFIGNRFNRLVEFPEPTHGNEPPAAQPRSLFDEEERTPLLPFRTLGDAIQGLKEANPVVMDFSPRKKKYLEMIPPGSNWRSLPEAVAKEAMGKAFFAKGGRSGWWRRLTFDLPSPTILTLPNHAGTALCHPTETRALTLRECARVQEFPDEWEFCGRTQEQYTQVGNAVPVRLGQVCGHVLARELEAIYRNGLKPELGEHQPCRIVYVKSHIRTRQWFKAGQTFLWKDGEEDGNPTYGPAKTKRKVREV
;
A
#
# COMPACT_ATOMS: atom_id res chain seq x y z
N MET A 1 33.95 -8.57 -5.73
CA MET A 1 32.97 -9.61 -6.16
C MET A 1 31.63 -8.90 -6.34
N PRO A 2 30.82 -9.29 -7.34
CA PRO A 2 29.47 -8.74 -7.46
C PRO A 2 28.68 -9.01 -6.18
N ALA A 3 27.83 -8.06 -5.77
CA ALA A 3 27.00 -8.22 -4.59
C ALA A 3 26.06 -9.44 -4.75
N ARG A 4 25.85 -10.19 -3.68
CA ARG A 4 24.95 -11.35 -3.69
C ARG A 4 23.53 -10.90 -4.03
N ARG A 5 22.87 -11.60 -4.95
CA ARG A 5 21.44 -11.45 -5.19
C ARG A 5 20.68 -12.52 -4.42
N PHE A 6 19.68 -12.08 -3.65
CA PHE A 6 18.83 -12.95 -2.83
C PHE A 6 17.65 -13.48 -3.64
N THR A 7 17.28 -14.73 -3.41
CA THR A 7 16.18 -15.40 -4.10
C THR A 7 14.82 -14.96 -3.56
N VAL A 8 13.87 -14.66 -4.46
CA VAL A 8 12.53 -14.20 -4.13
C VAL A 8 11.47 -15.08 -4.78
N LEU A 9 10.45 -15.42 -4.02
CA LEU A 9 9.16 -15.93 -4.49
C LEU A 9 8.08 -14.90 -4.17
N SER A 10 7.27 -14.53 -5.16
CA SER A 10 6.19 -13.56 -5.02
C SER A 10 4.83 -14.24 -5.09
N LEU A 11 3.96 -13.98 -4.15
CA LEU A 11 2.58 -14.45 -4.10
C LEU A 11 1.62 -13.26 -4.23
N PHE A 12 0.50 -13.47 -4.91
CA PHE A 12 -0.47 -12.39 -5.19
C PHE A 12 0.20 -11.22 -5.92
N SER A 13 0.99 -11.55 -6.94
CA SER A 13 1.96 -10.62 -7.55
C SER A 13 1.32 -9.43 -8.28
N GLY A 14 0.05 -9.57 -8.73
CA GLY A 14 -0.73 -8.48 -9.30
C GLY A 14 -0.02 -7.76 -10.45
N GLY A 15 0.10 -6.42 -10.34
CA GLY A 15 0.80 -5.56 -11.31
C GLY A 15 2.32 -5.48 -11.11
N MET A 16 2.91 -6.22 -10.15
CA MET A 16 4.36 -6.34 -9.90
C MET A 16 5.05 -5.09 -9.32
N GLY A 17 4.31 -4.11 -8.78
CA GLY A 17 4.95 -2.88 -8.28
C GLY A 17 5.93 -3.13 -7.12
N LEU A 18 5.60 -4.03 -6.19
CA LEU A 18 6.49 -4.43 -5.10
C LEU A 18 7.74 -5.13 -5.64
N ASP A 19 7.54 -6.11 -6.53
CA ASP A 19 8.59 -6.95 -7.10
C ASP A 19 9.57 -6.13 -7.95
N LEU A 20 9.03 -5.23 -8.78
CA LEU A 20 9.83 -4.30 -9.57
C LEU A 20 10.70 -3.41 -8.68
N GLY A 21 10.11 -2.89 -7.57
CA GLY A 21 10.88 -2.11 -6.60
C GLY A 21 11.99 -2.91 -5.93
N LEU A 22 11.77 -4.17 -5.60
CA LEU A 22 12.80 -5.07 -5.06
C LEU A 22 13.93 -5.27 -6.08
N GLU A 23 13.61 -5.61 -7.33
CA GLU A 23 14.63 -5.85 -8.36
C GLU A 23 15.46 -4.60 -8.70
N GLN A 24 14.84 -3.40 -8.68
CA GLN A 24 15.55 -2.13 -8.90
C GLN A 24 16.62 -1.82 -7.85
N THR A 25 16.68 -2.58 -6.75
CA THR A 25 17.79 -2.48 -5.80
C THR A 25 19.05 -3.26 -6.23
N ASP A 26 18.98 -4.04 -7.32
CA ASP A 26 20.00 -4.98 -7.78
C ASP A 26 20.43 -6.05 -6.76
N ARG A 27 19.63 -6.24 -5.71
CA ARG A 27 19.92 -7.16 -4.61
C ARG A 27 19.09 -8.43 -4.65
N PHE A 28 18.05 -8.48 -5.48
CA PHE A 28 17.11 -9.58 -5.53
C PHE A 28 17.06 -10.22 -6.92
N ARG A 29 16.74 -11.52 -6.94
CA ARG A 29 16.43 -12.29 -8.11
C ARG A 29 15.09 -12.98 -7.91
N LEU A 30 14.12 -12.57 -8.69
CA LEU A 30 12.79 -13.15 -8.67
C LEU A 30 12.81 -14.51 -9.38
N LEU A 31 12.48 -15.59 -8.66
CA LEU A 31 12.48 -16.95 -9.17
C LEU A 31 11.12 -17.34 -9.73
N ALA A 32 10.06 -16.95 -9.03
CA ALA A 32 8.70 -17.27 -9.41
C ALA A 32 7.69 -16.25 -8.87
N CYS A 33 6.54 -16.18 -9.56
CA CYS A 33 5.36 -15.42 -9.18
C CYS A 33 4.13 -16.33 -9.20
N ALA A 34 3.19 -16.12 -8.29
CA ALA A 34 1.88 -16.76 -8.30
C ALA A 34 0.76 -15.72 -8.34
N GLU A 35 -0.13 -15.86 -9.32
CA GLU A 35 -1.23 -14.94 -9.57
C GLU A 35 -2.44 -15.69 -10.16
N VAL A 36 -3.64 -15.35 -9.75
CA VAL A 36 -4.87 -16.03 -10.17
C VAL A 36 -5.50 -15.43 -11.43
N VAL A 37 -5.25 -14.15 -11.71
CA VAL A 37 -5.90 -13.45 -12.82
C VAL A 37 -5.08 -13.62 -14.11
N PRO A 38 -5.61 -14.28 -15.15
CA PRO A 38 -4.86 -14.53 -16.39
C PRO A 38 -4.29 -13.27 -17.04
N ALA A 39 -5.04 -12.17 -17.05
CA ALA A 39 -4.57 -10.90 -17.61
C ALA A 39 -3.34 -10.36 -16.85
N PHE A 40 -3.25 -10.57 -15.53
CA PHE A 40 -2.11 -10.15 -14.71
C PHE A 40 -0.91 -11.08 -14.96
N CYS A 41 -1.13 -12.38 -15.07
CA CYS A 41 -0.10 -13.32 -15.47
C CYS A 41 0.48 -12.96 -16.85
N ASN A 42 -0.37 -12.55 -17.80
CA ASN A 42 0.08 -12.10 -19.11
C ASN A 42 0.90 -10.81 -19.03
N THR A 43 0.55 -9.87 -18.15
CA THR A 43 1.38 -8.68 -17.84
C THR A 43 2.77 -9.10 -17.36
N ILE A 44 2.85 -10.07 -16.43
CA ILE A 44 4.13 -10.53 -15.90
C ILE A 44 4.96 -11.20 -17.01
N ARG A 45 4.37 -12.11 -17.78
CA ARG A 45 5.04 -12.80 -18.90
C ARG A 45 5.53 -11.83 -19.96
N HIS A 46 4.68 -10.89 -20.37
CA HIS A 46 5.03 -9.88 -21.37
C HIS A 46 6.25 -9.03 -20.93
N ASN A 47 6.23 -8.50 -19.71
CA ASN A 47 7.32 -7.67 -19.21
C ASN A 47 8.59 -8.49 -18.91
N ARG A 48 8.47 -9.76 -18.47
CA ARG A 48 9.59 -10.70 -18.35
C ARG A 48 10.24 -10.94 -19.71
N ASP A 49 9.45 -11.25 -20.73
CA ASP A 49 9.95 -11.58 -22.08
C ASP A 49 10.59 -10.35 -22.76
N ALA A 50 10.12 -9.15 -22.41
CA ALA A 50 10.73 -7.87 -22.79
C ALA A 50 11.95 -7.48 -21.93
N GLY A 51 12.34 -8.28 -20.92
CA GLY A 51 13.48 -8.01 -20.06
C GLY A 51 13.29 -6.86 -19.06
N ARG A 52 12.04 -6.51 -18.73
CA ARG A 52 11.69 -5.42 -17.79
C ARG A 52 11.57 -5.88 -16.35
N ILE A 53 11.43 -7.17 -16.11
CA ILE A 53 11.33 -7.80 -14.77
C ILE A 53 11.84 -9.23 -14.83
N GLY A 54 12.59 -9.64 -13.81
CA GLY A 54 13.16 -10.98 -13.73
C GLY A 54 14.10 -11.33 -14.87
N ASP A 55 14.44 -12.59 -14.94
CA ASP A 55 15.11 -13.17 -16.11
C ASP A 55 14.13 -14.11 -16.87
N LYS A 56 14.55 -14.61 -18.03
CA LYS A 56 13.73 -15.55 -18.86
C LYS A 56 13.36 -16.84 -18.12
N LYS A 57 13.98 -17.14 -16.98
CA LYS A 57 13.69 -18.33 -16.15
C LYS A 57 12.63 -18.05 -15.08
N LEU A 58 12.18 -16.80 -14.93
CA LEU A 58 11.11 -16.44 -14.00
C LEU A 58 9.86 -17.27 -14.31
N LYS A 59 9.47 -18.12 -13.36
CA LYS A 59 8.26 -18.95 -13.48
C LYS A 59 7.02 -18.15 -13.08
N VAL A 60 5.94 -18.30 -13.85
CA VAL A 60 4.65 -17.68 -13.56
C VAL A 60 3.61 -18.76 -13.34
N TYR A 61 3.23 -18.98 -12.09
CA TYR A 61 2.18 -19.90 -11.69
C TYR A 61 0.84 -19.17 -11.76
N GLU A 62 0.05 -19.56 -12.76
CA GLU A 62 -1.30 -19.03 -12.97
C GLU A 62 -2.31 -19.98 -12.35
N GLY A 63 -3.09 -19.52 -11.39
CA GLY A 63 -4.11 -20.32 -10.74
C GLY A 63 -4.40 -19.91 -9.30
N ASP A 64 -5.34 -20.62 -8.69
CA ASP A 64 -5.70 -20.40 -7.30
C ASP A 64 -4.59 -20.82 -6.36
N ILE A 65 -4.15 -19.92 -5.51
CA ILE A 65 -3.10 -20.16 -4.52
C ILE A 65 -3.43 -21.31 -3.56
N ARG A 66 -4.71 -21.63 -3.38
CA ARG A 66 -5.18 -22.75 -2.53
C ARG A 66 -4.84 -24.10 -3.11
N GLU A 67 -4.70 -24.19 -4.44
CA GLU A 67 -4.36 -25.41 -5.16
C GLU A 67 -2.83 -25.59 -5.34
N LEU A 68 -2.08 -24.48 -5.23
CA LEU A 68 -0.63 -24.49 -5.34
C LEU A 68 0.01 -25.14 -4.10
N LYS A 69 0.89 -26.12 -4.33
CA LYS A 69 1.59 -26.85 -3.27
C LYS A 69 3.02 -26.32 -3.09
N ALA A 70 3.44 -26.13 -1.85
CA ALA A 70 4.78 -25.66 -1.54
C ALA A 70 5.87 -26.64 -1.99
N ASP A 71 5.66 -27.95 -1.82
CA ASP A 71 6.62 -28.98 -2.26
C ASP A 71 6.82 -28.95 -3.77
N GLN A 72 5.76 -28.71 -4.55
CA GLN A 72 5.85 -28.53 -6.00
C GLN A 72 6.71 -27.32 -6.35
N LEU A 73 6.49 -26.17 -5.66
CA LEU A 73 7.29 -24.96 -5.86
C LEU A 73 8.77 -25.22 -5.53
N LEU A 74 9.06 -25.84 -4.40
CA LEU A 74 10.43 -26.16 -3.98
C LEU A 74 11.12 -27.06 -5.03
N SER A 75 10.44 -28.12 -5.46
CA SER A 75 10.94 -29.03 -6.50
C SER A 75 11.19 -28.31 -7.83
N ASP A 76 10.21 -27.52 -8.29
CA ASP A 76 10.29 -26.79 -9.56
C ASP A 76 11.41 -25.76 -9.58
N LEU A 77 11.72 -25.17 -8.44
CA LEU A 77 12.76 -24.13 -8.28
C LEU A 77 14.12 -24.71 -7.90
N GLY A 78 14.20 -26.00 -7.59
CA GLY A 78 15.42 -26.65 -7.12
C GLY A 78 15.91 -26.08 -5.79
N ILE A 79 14.99 -25.77 -4.87
CA ILE A 79 15.27 -25.19 -3.55
C ILE A 79 14.77 -26.15 -2.47
N GLU A 80 15.57 -26.35 -1.44
CA GLU A 80 15.14 -27.09 -0.26
C GLU A 80 14.28 -26.22 0.66
N GLN A 81 13.46 -26.82 1.51
CA GLN A 81 12.73 -26.12 2.55
C GLN A 81 13.68 -25.32 3.45
N GLY A 82 13.40 -24.04 3.63
CA GLY A 82 14.28 -23.11 4.36
C GLY A 82 15.40 -22.49 3.51
N GLY A 83 15.57 -22.91 2.26
CA GLY A 83 16.59 -22.38 1.34
C GLY A 83 16.21 -21.06 0.67
N LEU A 84 14.90 -20.75 0.56
CA LEU A 84 14.41 -19.48 0.01
C LEU A 84 14.83 -18.30 0.88
N ASP A 85 15.39 -17.25 0.28
CA ASP A 85 15.79 -16.08 1.03
C ASP A 85 14.59 -15.21 1.44
N LEU A 86 13.67 -14.96 0.50
CA LEU A 86 12.57 -14.03 0.70
C LEU A 86 11.27 -14.54 0.06
N LEU A 87 10.19 -14.56 0.84
CA LEU A 87 8.83 -14.69 0.35
C LEU A 87 8.15 -13.32 0.43
N VAL A 88 7.58 -12.83 -0.66
CA VAL A 88 6.84 -11.56 -0.66
C VAL A 88 5.40 -11.75 -1.11
N GLY A 89 4.51 -10.85 -0.70
CA GLY A 89 3.15 -10.83 -1.23
C GLY A 89 2.24 -9.79 -0.62
N GLY A 90 1.18 -9.46 -1.37
CA GLY A 90 0.09 -8.60 -0.95
C GLY A 90 -1.24 -9.33 -0.98
N PRO A 91 -1.55 -10.24 -0.02
CA PRO A 91 -2.80 -10.97 -0.04
C PRO A 91 -4.00 -10.00 0.00
N PRO A 92 -5.03 -10.21 -0.86
CA PRO A 92 -6.16 -9.28 -0.97
C PRO A 92 -6.90 -9.12 0.37
N CYS A 93 -7.12 -7.85 0.75
CA CYS A 93 -7.77 -7.46 2.00
C CYS A 93 -9.15 -6.81 1.77
N GLN A 94 -9.88 -7.25 0.74
CA GLN A 94 -11.18 -6.63 0.40
C GLN A 94 -12.20 -6.71 1.54
N SER A 95 -12.10 -7.70 2.41
CA SER A 95 -12.94 -7.88 3.60
C SER A 95 -12.65 -6.88 4.72
N PHE A 96 -11.46 -6.31 4.76
CA PHE A 96 -10.97 -5.49 5.88
C PHE A 96 -10.76 -4.01 5.51
N SER A 97 -10.99 -3.61 4.25
CA SER A 97 -10.77 -2.22 3.84
C SER A 97 -11.82 -1.28 4.45
N THR A 98 -11.39 -0.08 4.83
CA THR A 98 -12.28 0.97 5.36
C THR A 98 -13.29 1.49 4.34
N THR A 99 -13.07 1.26 3.05
CA THR A 99 -13.92 1.64 1.92
C THR A 99 -14.81 0.51 1.41
N GLY A 100 -14.55 -0.75 1.81
CA GLY A 100 -15.37 -1.92 1.46
C GLY A 100 -16.42 -2.25 2.51
N LYS A 101 -17.39 -3.10 2.15
CA LYS A 101 -18.24 -3.76 3.13
C LYS A 101 -17.33 -4.67 3.95
N ARG A 102 -17.11 -4.35 5.24
CA ARG A 102 -16.35 -5.19 6.17
C ARG A 102 -17.03 -6.54 6.31
N ALA A 103 -16.63 -7.50 5.46
CA ALA A 103 -17.01 -8.89 5.60
C ALA A 103 -16.08 -9.58 6.61
N THR A 104 -16.57 -10.62 7.26
CA THR A 104 -15.80 -11.39 8.24
C THR A 104 -14.89 -12.41 7.58
N VAL A 105 -14.10 -13.13 8.37
CA VAL A 105 -13.26 -14.27 7.95
C VAL A 105 -14.05 -15.40 7.27
N GLN A 106 -15.38 -15.37 7.36
CA GLN A 106 -16.26 -16.27 6.59
C GLN A 106 -16.30 -15.92 5.09
N ASP A 107 -15.85 -14.72 4.68
CA ASP A 107 -15.62 -14.41 3.26
C ASP A 107 -14.42 -15.20 2.74
N PRO A 108 -14.56 -16.00 1.67
CA PRO A 108 -13.47 -16.75 1.06
C PRO A 108 -12.21 -15.90 0.75
N ARG A 109 -12.39 -14.60 0.51
CA ARG A 109 -11.29 -13.66 0.28
C ARG A 109 -10.48 -13.32 1.54
N GLY A 110 -11.09 -13.38 2.73
CA GLY A 110 -10.40 -13.25 4.02
C GLY A 110 -9.46 -14.43 4.30
N THR A 111 -9.72 -15.59 3.71
CA THR A 111 -8.86 -16.77 3.88
C THR A 111 -7.53 -16.68 3.13
N LEU A 112 -7.38 -15.79 2.15
CA LEU A 112 -6.15 -15.63 1.37
C LEU A 112 -4.97 -15.11 2.21
N LEU A 113 -5.24 -14.38 3.29
CA LEU A 113 -4.21 -14.03 4.28
C LEU A 113 -3.60 -15.29 4.90
N TRP A 114 -4.43 -16.29 5.24
CA TRP A 114 -3.95 -17.56 5.81
C TRP A 114 -3.27 -18.45 4.75
N GLN A 115 -3.57 -18.29 3.46
CA GLN A 115 -2.79 -18.95 2.40
C GLN A 115 -1.37 -18.38 2.34
N PHE A 116 -1.19 -17.06 2.50
CA PHE A 116 0.16 -16.50 2.63
C PHE A 116 0.91 -17.10 3.81
N LEU A 117 0.26 -17.19 5.00
CA LEU A 117 0.84 -17.83 6.19
C LEU A 117 1.19 -19.29 5.96
N ARG A 118 0.33 -20.06 5.27
CA ARG A 118 0.61 -21.44 4.92
C ARG A 118 1.94 -21.55 4.16
N PHE A 119 2.15 -20.72 3.14
CA PHE A 119 3.42 -20.71 2.41
C PHE A 119 4.61 -20.26 3.28
N VAL A 120 4.44 -19.32 4.18
CA VAL A 120 5.48 -18.97 5.16
C VAL A 120 5.88 -20.18 6.00
N GLN A 121 4.91 -20.96 6.48
CA GLN A 121 5.14 -22.13 7.32
C GLN A 121 5.71 -23.33 6.53
N GLU A 122 5.21 -23.57 5.30
CA GLU A 122 5.62 -24.70 4.47
C GLU A 122 6.97 -24.47 3.79
N LEU A 123 7.22 -23.27 3.22
CA LEU A 123 8.49 -22.96 2.55
C LEU A 123 9.61 -22.60 3.53
N ARG A 124 9.27 -22.10 4.71
CA ARG A 124 10.21 -21.61 5.73
C ARG A 124 11.27 -20.64 5.18
N PRO A 125 10.87 -19.56 4.45
CA PRO A 125 11.83 -18.59 3.93
C PRO A 125 12.67 -18.00 5.06
N LYS A 126 13.88 -17.50 4.75
CA LYS A 126 14.71 -16.80 5.76
C LYS A 126 14.00 -15.56 6.28
N MET A 127 13.40 -14.81 5.36
CA MET A 127 12.56 -13.66 5.64
C MET A 127 11.29 -13.68 4.80
N PHE A 128 10.25 -13.01 5.28
CA PHE A 128 9.10 -12.70 4.44
C PHE A 128 8.72 -11.21 4.55
N LEU A 129 8.12 -10.70 3.50
CA LEU A 129 7.45 -9.40 3.49
C LEU A 129 6.01 -9.59 3.05
N MET A 130 5.08 -9.15 3.88
CA MET A 130 3.66 -9.08 3.54
C MET A 130 3.22 -7.62 3.55
N GLU A 131 2.69 -7.15 2.42
CA GLU A 131 2.07 -5.82 2.33
C GLU A 131 0.56 -5.94 2.49
N ASN A 132 -0.03 -4.97 3.17
CA ASN A 132 -1.48 -4.86 3.24
C ASN A 132 -1.94 -3.42 3.48
N VAL A 133 -3.25 -3.20 3.38
CA VAL A 133 -3.83 -1.91 3.74
C VAL A 133 -3.78 -1.71 5.25
N ARG A 134 -3.62 -0.46 5.69
CA ARG A 134 -3.64 -0.08 7.12
C ARG A 134 -4.85 -0.62 7.88
N GLY A 135 -6.01 -0.73 7.21
CA GLY A 135 -7.24 -1.24 7.82
C GLY A 135 -7.12 -2.64 8.42
N LEU A 136 -6.15 -3.47 7.96
CA LEU A 136 -5.88 -4.79 8.52
C LEU A 136 -5.50 -4.73 10.00
N MET A 137 -4.77 -3.68 10.42
CA MET A 137 -4.31 -3.51 11.81
C MET A 137 -5.46 -3.38 12.82
N SER A 138 -6.62 -2.92 12.37
CA SER A 138 -7.83 -2.76 13.19
C SER A 138 -8.96 -3.70 12.81
N ALA A 139 -8.70 -4.66 11.93
CA ALA A 139 -9.71 -5.60 11.47
C ALA A 139 -10.09 -6.61 12.56
N ALA A 140 -11.38 -6.93 12.63
CA ALA A 140 -11.89 -7.99 13.49
C ALA A 140 -12.09 -9.28 12.68
N LEU A 141 -11.84 -10.43 13.30
CA LEU A 141 -12.08 -11.75 12.71
C LEU A 141 -13.57 -11.93 12.38
N ARG A 142 -14.45 -11.44 13.26
CA ARG A 142 -15.90 -11.45 13.07
C ARG A 142 -16.44 -10.02 13.17
N HIS A 143 -17.23 -9.62 12.19
CA HIS A 143 -17.82 -8.28 12.15
C HIS A 143 -19.18 -8.27 12.85
N ARG A 144 -19.35 -7.42 13.86
CA ARG A 144 -20.65 -7.10 14.44
C ARG A 144 -21.23 -5.87 13.74
N ALA A 145 -22.49 -5.95 13.33
CA ALA A 145 -23.19 -4.83 12.72
C ALA A 145 -23.23 -3.62 13.66
N ILE A 146 -23.09 -2.41 13.10
CA ILE A 146 -22.96 -1.19 13.91
C ILE A 146 -24.14 -1.01 14.87
N LYS A 147 -25.35 -1.37 14.44
CA LYS A 147 -26.57 -1.27 15.26
C LYS A 147 -26.56 -2.16 16.51
N ASP A 148 -25.78 -3.26 16.49
CA ASP A 148 -25.73 -4.28 17.53
C ASP A 148 -24.46 -4.17 18.40
N ARG A 149 -23.71 -3.05 18.29
CA ARG A 149 -22.49 -2.81 19.05
C ARG A 149 -22.78 -2.23 20.45
N PRO A 150 -21.85 -2.38 21.42
CA PRO A 150 -22.02 -1.88 22.79
C PRO A 150 -22.34 -0.38 22.85
N ASP A 151 -21.73 0.45 21.98
CA ASP A 151 -21.98 1.90 21.88
C ASP A 151 -23.40 2.24 21.36
N LYS A 152 -24.16 1.23 20.92
CA LYS A 152 -25.56 1.31 20.48
C LYS A 152 -26.52 0.51 21.38
N GLY A 153 -26.04 0.10 22.55
CA GLY A 153 -26.83 -0.71 23.50
C GLY A 153 -26.76 -2.22 23.29
N GLY A 154 -25.89 -2.70 22.39
CA GLY A 154 -25.67 -4.14 22.19
C GLY A 154 -24.78 -4.77 23.25
N MET A 155 -24.71 -6.11 23.22
CA MET A 155 -23.85 -6.89 24.14
C MET A 155 -22.36 -6.57 23.92
N PRO A 156 -21.49 -6.78 24.94
CA PRO A 156 -20.03 -6.66 24.81
C PRO A 156 -19.50 -7.44 23.61
N LEU A 157 -18.44 -6.92 22.98
CA LEU A 157 -17.79 -7.61 21.86
C LEU A 157 -17.06 -8.86 22.36
N GLU A 158 -17.23 -9.96 21.64
CA GLU A 158 -16.46 -11.19 21.87
C GLU A 158 -14.99 -11.01 21.40
N ALA A 159 -14.10 -11.92 21.78
CA ALA A 159 -12.66 -11.82 21.50
C ALA A 159 -12.36 -11.69 19.98
N ASP A 160 -13.09 -12.43 19.15
CA ASP A 160 -12.96 -12.41 17.68
C ASP A 160 -13.63 -11.18 17.01
N GLU A 161 -14.45 -10.45 17.75
CA GLU A 161 -15.10 -9.20 17.31
C GLU A 161 -14.31 -7.95 17.73
N GLN A 162 -13.29 -8.11 18.58
CA GLN A 162 -12.45 -7.01 19.01
C GLN A 162 -11.63 -6.45 17.85
N PRO A 163 -11.49 -5.11 17.76
CA PRO A 163 -10.56 -4.51 16.82
C PRO A 163 -9.14 -5.06 16.99
N GLY A 164 -8.51 -5.47 15.87
CA GLY A 164 -7.17 -6.05 15.87
C GLY A 164 -7.12 -7.56 16.07
N SER A 165 -8.26 -8.26 16.27
CA SER A 165 -8.27 -9.71 16.48
C SER A 165 -7.71 -10.49 15.28
N VAL A 166 -7.80 -9.96 14.04
CA VAL A 166 -7.14 -10.57 12.87
C VAL A 166 -5.63 -10.61 13.06
N ILE A 167 -5.03 -9.50 13.45
CA ILE A 167 -3.57 -9.41 13.65
C ILE A 167 -3.16 -10.24 14.87
N SER A 168 -3.90 -10.19 15.96
CA SER A 168 -3.62 -11.03 17.14
C SER A 168 -3.58 -12.52 16.77
N ARG A 169 -4.52 -12.99 15.95
CA ARG A 169 -4.52 -14.37 15.46
C ARG A 169 -3.34 -14.67 14.54
N PHE A 170 -3.05 -13.77 13.59
CA PHE A 170 -1.91 -13.88 12.69
C PHE A 170 -0.58 -14.00 13.45
N LEU A 171 -0.41 -13.21 14.52
CA LEU A 171 0.76 -13.24 15.38
C LEU A 171 0.89 -14.56 16.15
N LEU A 172 -0.23 -15.07 16.67
CA LEU A 172 -0.25 -16.36 17.35
C LEU A 172 0.23 -17.51 16.47
N ASP A 173 -0.12 -17.49 15.18
CA ASP A 173 0.23 -18.54 14.23
C ASP A 173 1.73 -18.52 13.86
N LEU A 174 2.43 -17.39 14.04
CA LEU A 174 3.85 -17.20 13.70
C LEU A 174 4.81 -17.18 14.91
N ARG A 175 4.34 -16.94 16.12
CA ARG A 175 5.15 -16.58 17.30
C ARG A 175 6.29 -17.53 17.67
N TYR A 176 6.25 -18.79 17.23
CA TYR A 176 7.31 -19.78 17.51
C TYR A 176 8.26 -19.99 16.32
N SER A 177 8.06 -19.29 15.22
CA SER A 177 8.81 -19.51 13.99
C SER A 177 9.47 -18.26 13.44
N TYR A 178 8.89 -17.09 13.72
CA TYR A 178 9.33 -15.82 13.18
C TYR A 178 9.23 -14.70 14.21
N ARG A 179 10.30 -13.91 14.31
CA ARG A 179 10.17 -12.56 14.82
C ARG A 179 9.44 -11.72 13.79
N LEU A 180 8.50 -10.88 14.20
CA LEU A 180 7.70 -10.05 13.32
C LEU A 180 7.80 -8.58 13.72
N ASP A 181 8.21 -7.75 12.77
CA ASP A 181 8.15 -6.29 12.87
C ASP A 181 7.15 -5.76 11.83
N CYS A 182 6.15 -5.02 12.29
CA CYS A 182 5.13 -4.42 11.44
C CYS A 182 5.32 -2.90 11.40
N PHE A 183 5.29 -2.32 10.21
CA PHE A 183 5.48 -0.89 9.96
C PHE A 183 4.26 -0.30 9.29
N GLU A 184 3.65 0.70 9.91
CA GLU A 184 2.64 1.51 9.26
C GLU A 184 3.32 2.69 8.57
N VAL A 185 3.31 2.70 7.25
CA VAL A 185 4.07 3.66 6.41
C VAL A 185 3.16 4.36 5.41
N ASN A 186 3.58 5.55 4.96
CA ASN A 186 2.96 6.24 3.84
C ASN A 186 3.99 6.41 2.72
N ALA A 187 3.68 5.96 1.51
CA ALA A 187 4.59 5.99 0.37
C ALA A 187 5.10 7.39 0.03
N VAL A 188 4.30 8.44 0.27
CA VAL A 188 4.68 9.84 0.04
C VAL A 188 5.91 10.25 0.85
N ASN A 189 6.11 9.65 2.03
CA ASN A 189 7.25 9.94 2.90
C ASN A 189 8.58 9.46 2.35
N TYR A 190 8.54 8.61 1.35
CA TYR A 190 9.71 8.03 0.68
C TYR A 190 9.82 8.49 -0.78
N GLY A 191 9.05 9.52 -1.17
CA GLY A 191 9.15 10.16 -2.47
C GLY A 191 8.19 9.64 -3.54
N ALA A 192 7.25 8.76 -3.20
CA ALA A 192 6.16 8.46 -4.13
C ALA A 192 5.24 9.69 -4.26
N PRO A 193 4.81 10.07 -5.49
CA PRO A 193 3.96 11.25 -5.69
C PRO A 193 2.49 10.99 -5.33
N GLN A 194 2.25 10.16 -4.32
CA GLN A 194 0.90 9.83 -3.84
C GLN A 194 0.83 9.54 -2.35
N LEU A 195 -0.31 9.86 -1.77
CA LEU A 195 -0.70 9.47 -0.43
C LEU A 195 -1.22 8.04 -0.44
N ARG A 196 -0.39 7.09 0.07
CA ARG A 196 -0.75 5.67 0.10
C ARG A 196 -0.23 5.02 1.38
N GLU A 197 -1.11 4.94 2.37
CA GLU A 197 -0.80 4.31 3.67
C GLU A 197 -0.85 2.79 3.53
N ARG A 198 0.19 2.12 4.06
CA ARG A 198 0.33 0.66 4.03
C ARG A 198 0.86 0.12 5.34
N ALA A 199 0.46 -1.11 5.65
CA ALA A 199 1.06 -1.93 6.69
C ALA A 199 2.05 -2.91 6.04
N ILE A 200 3.31 -2.82 6.42
CA ILE A 200 4.39 -3.67 5.95
C ILE A 200 4.79 -4.60 7.09
N PHE A 201 4.61 -5.89 6.89
CA PHE A 201 4.98 -6.94 7.84
C PHE A 201 6.26 -7.59 7.37
N ILE A 202 7.31 -7.55 8.17
CA ILE A 202 8.59 -8.19 7.88
C ILE A 202 8.86 -9.22 8.97
N GLY A 203 8.87 -10.49 8.57
CA GLY A 203 9.20 -11.60 9.45
C GLY A 203 10.58 -12.17 9.15
N ASN A 204 11.30 -12.61 10.19
CA ASN A 204 12.57 -13.33 10.04
C ASN A 204 12.71 -14.44 11.09
N ARG A 205 13.44 -15.52 10.73
CA ARG A 205 13.67 -16.70 11.58
C ARG A 205 14.89 -16.58 12.50
N PHE A 206 15.56 -15.42 12.51
CA PHE A 206 16.86 -15.21 13.15
C PHE A 206 16.78 -14.26 14.34
N ASN A 207 15.58 -14.02 14.84
CA ASN A 207 15.28 -13.08 15.94
C ASN A 207 15.92 -11.68 15.77
N ARG A 208 16.12 -11.26 14.53
CA ARG A 208 16.71 -9.96 14.21
C ARG A 208 15.68 -8.85 14.31
N LEU A 209 16.01 -7.80 15.04
CA LEU A 209 15.24 -6.57 15.05
C LEU A 209 15.38 -5.87 13.71
N VAL A 210 14.26 -5.67 13.02
CA VAL A 210 14.25 -4.94 11.73
C VAL A 210 13.96 -3.47 11.99
N GLU A 211 14.81 -2.59 11.46
CA GLU A 211 14.60 -1.15 11.48
C GLU A 211 14.16 -0.65 10.11
N PHE A 212 13.05 0.06 10.06
CA PHE A 212 12.58 0.73 8.84
C PHE A 212 13.15 2.14 8.78
N PRO A 213 13.59 2.64 7.61
CA PRO A 213 14.25 3.94 7.51
C PRO A 213 13.31 5.09 7.90
N GLU A 214 13.91 6.19 8.38
CA GLU A 214 13.17 7.42 8.58
C GLU A 214 12.61 7.97 7.25
N PRO A 215 11.53 8.73 7.28
CA PRO A 215 11.04 9.47 6.12
C PRO A 215 12.13 10.30 5.46
N THR A 216 12.19 10.27 4.13
CA THR A 216 13.10 11.09 3.32
C THR A 216 12.43 12.34 2.76
N HIS A 217 11.10 12.36 2.73
CA HIS A 217 10.29 13.46 2.20
C HIS A 217 9.28 13.95 3.22
N GLY A 218 9.04 15.27 3.23
CA GLY A 218 8.11 15.91 4.14
C GLY A 218 7.85 17.37 3.79
N ASN A 219 6.88 17.99 4.45
CA ASN A 219 6.69 19.43 4.43
C ASN A 219 7.23 19.99 5.76
N GLU A 220 8.53 20.11 5.90
CA GLU A 220 9.06 20.94 6.96
C GLU A 220 8.94 22.40 6.54
N PRO A 221 8.43 23.31 7.41
CA PRO A 221 8.60 24.72 7.16
C PRO A 221 10.08 25.02 7.07
N PRO A 222 10.52 25.91 6.16
CA PRO A 222 11.90 26.36 6.15
C PRO A 222 12.27 26.80 7.57
N ALA A 223 13.45 26.40 8.05
CA ALA A 223 13.90 26.58 9.42
C ALA A 223 13.86 28.08 9.82
N ALA A 224 12.75 28.51 10.41
CA ALA A 224 12.50 29.89 10.85
C ALA A 224 12.74 30.10 12.36
N GLN A 225 13.27 29.08 13.06
CA GLN A 225 13.67 29.24 14.47
C GLN A 225 15.08 28.69 14.69
N PRO A 226 15.96 29.43 15.41
CA PRO A 226 17.23 28.90 15.83
C PRO A 226 16.98 27.66 16.69
N ARG A 227 17.51 26.52 16.25
CA ARG A 227 17.44 25.26 16.98
C ARG A 227 18.15 25.45 18.32
N SER A 228 17.63 24.81 19.37
CA SER A 228 18.31 24.74 20.66
C SER A 228 19.70 24.11 20.46
N LEU A 229 20.71 24.68 21.10
CA LEU A 229 22.11 24.19 21.13
C LEU A 229 22.27 22.76 21.70
N PHE A 230 21.14 22.11 22.09
CA PHE A 230 21.12 20.80 22.72
C PHE A 230 20.50 19.69 21.84
N ASP A 231 20.12 19.99 20.58
CA ASP A 231 19.65 18.98 19.63
C ASP A 231 20.85 18.36 18.88
N GLU A 232 21.49 17.36 19.49
CA GLU A 232 22.72 16.69 18.98
C GLU A 232 22.50 15.72 17.80
N GLU A 233 21.29 15.49 17.31
CA GLU A 233 21.09 14.68 16.11
C GLU A 233 21.03 15.54 14.85
N GLU A 234 22.09 15.47 14.02
CA GLU A 234 22.07 15.98 12.63
C GLU A 234 21.01 15.22 11.82
N ARG A 235 19.76 15.71 11.88
CA ARG A 235 18.72 15.19 11.00
C ARG A 235 18.95 15.70 9.59
N THR A 236 19.14 14.79 8.64
CA THR A 236 19.13 15.15 7.23
C THR A 236 17.82 15.88 6.91
N PRO A 237 17.85 17.08 6.32
CA PRO A 237 16.66 17.81 5.95
C PRO A 237 15.77 16.96 5.05
N LEU A 238 14.46 16.98 5.30
CA LEU A 238 13.50 16.28 4.44
C LEU A 238 13.42 16.98 3.09
N LEU A 239 13.40 16.17 2.03
CA LEU A 239 13.06 16.66 0.69
C LEU A 239 11.56 17.01 0.62
N PRO A 240 11.16 17.99 -0.18
CA PRO A 240 9.75 18.29 -0.37
C PRO A 240 9.02 17.10 -0.98
N PHE A 241 7.71 16.95 -0.67
CA PHE A 241 6.91 15.91 -1.31
C PHE A 241 6.87 16.07 -2.82
N ARG A 242 7.02 14.94 -3.52
CA ARG A 242 6.75 14.91 -4.95
C ARG A 242 5.25 15.03 -5.21
N THR A 243 4.91 15.86 -6.18
CA THR A 243 3.54 16.21 -6.52
C THR A 243 3.00 15.36 -7.67
N LEU A 244 1.70 15.45 -7.94
CA LEU A 244 1.11 14.90 -9.16
C LEU A 244 1.77 15.52 -10.40
N GLY A 245 2.08 16.82 -10.36
CA GLY A 245 2.79 17.52 -11.43
C GLY A 245 4.13 16.87 -11.74
N ASP A 246 4.94 16.55 -10.73
CA ASP A 246 6.24 15.88 -10.92
C ASP A 246 6.11 14.52 -11.61
N ALA A 247 4.96 13.86 -11.48
CA ALA A 247 4.73 12.56 -12.11
C ALA A 247 4.20 12.65 -13.54
N ILE A 248 3.24 13.54 -13.80
CA ILE A 248 2.46 13.49 -15.06
C ILE A 248 2.54 14.74 -15.92
N GLN A 249 3.02 15.88 -15.38
CA GLN A 249 3.08 17.11 -16.18
C GLN A 249 4.02 16.93 -17.37
N GLY A 250 3.54 17.30 -18.54
CA GLY A 250 4.30 17.14 -19.80
C GLY A 250 4.24 15.74 -20.42
N LEU A 251 3.54 14.77 -19.81
CA LEU A 251 3.29 13.48 -20.45
C LEU A 251 2.46 13.68 -21.72
N LYS A 252 2.93 13.12 -22.83
CA LYS A 252 2.24 13.09 -24.13
C LYS A 252 1.96 11.64 -24.50
N GLU A 253 0.71 11.32 -24.70
CA GLU A 253 0.26 9.99 -25.11
C GLU A 253 -0.43 10.10 -26.47
N ALA A 254 0.03 9.34 -27.45
CA ALA A 254 -0.59 9.32 -28.78
C ALA A 254 -1.99 8.66 -28.74
N ASN A 255 -2.12 7.60 -27.94
CA ASN A 255 -3.36 6.83 -27.76
C ASN A 255 -3.59 6.55 -26.26
N PRO A 256 -4.10 7.52 -25.49
CA PRO A 256 -4.29 7.34 -24.06
C PRO A 256 -5.40 6.32 -23.78
N VAL A 257 -5.10 5.36 -22.89
CA VAL A 257 -6.11 4.46 -22.33
C VAL A 257 -6.80 5.17 -21.19
N VAL A 258 -8.10 5.46 -21.33
CA VAL A 258 -8.87 6.20 -20.32
C VAL A 258 -10.14 5.45 -19.95
N MET A 259 -10.32 5.20 -18.65
CA MET A 259 -11.61 4.82 -18.09
C MET A 259 -12.35 6.10 -17.66
N ASP A 260 -12.99 6.75 -18.61
CA ASP A 260 -13.46 8.13 -18.47
C ASP A 260 -14.81 8.25 -17.73
N PHE A 261 -15.10 9.47 -17.33
CA PHE A 261 -16.38 9.85 -16.72
C PHE A 261 -17.50 9.85 -17.75
N SER A 262 -18.70 9.45 -17.35
CA SER A 262 -19.89 9.63 -18.20
C SER A 262 -20.20 11.12 -18.42
N PRO A 263 -20.91 11.50 -19.50
CA PRO A 263 -21.29 12.89 -19.77
C PRO A 263 -21.97 13.56 -18.56
N ARG A 264 -22.86 12.84 -17.86
CA ARG A 264 -23.49 13.33 -16.64
C ARG A 264 -22.46 13.69 -15.56
N LYS A 265 -21.42 12.88 -15.37
CA LYS A 265 -20.38 13.14 -14.37
C LYS A 265 -19.50 14.32 -14.77
N LYS A 266 -19.17 14.46 -16.07
CA LYS A 266 -18.38 15.56 -16.59
C LYS A 266 -19.04 16.91 -16.33
N LYS A 267 -20.37 17.02 -16.51
CA LYS A 267 -21.15 18.23 -16.20
C LYS A 267 -20.84 18.82 -14.80
N TYR A 268 -20.71 17.98 -13.78
CA TYR A 268 -20.39 18.46 -12.42
C TYR A 268 -18.90 18.75 -12.26
N LEU A 269 -18.03 17.92 -12.85
CA LEU A 269 -16.58 18.08 -12.73
C LEU A 269 -16.09 19.36 -13.43
N GLU A 270 -16.73 19.80 -14.51
CA GLU A 270 -16.43 21.07 -15.22
C GLU A 270 -16.60 22.29 -14.32
N MET A 271 -17.52 22.23 -13.38
CA MET A 271 -17.79 23.31 -12.43
C MET A 271 -16.81 23.33 -11.25
N ILE A 272 -15.94 22.31 -11.12
CA ILE A 272 -15.05 22.15 -9.95
C ILE A 272 -13.64 22.60 -10.35
N PRO A 273 -13.10 23.64 -9.72
CA PRO A 273 -11.75 24.09 -9.99
C PRO A 273 -10.68 23.06 -9.60
N PRO A 274 -9.46 23.14 -10.19
CA PRO A 274 -8.34 22.31 -9.78
C PRO A 274 -8.11 22.36 -8.25
N GLY A 275 -7.79 21.21 -7.68
CA GLY A 275 -7.55 21.09 -6.24
C GLY A 275 -8.80 21.05 -5.36
N SER A 276 -9.99 21.07 -5.94
CA SER A 276 -11.26 21.13 -5.21
C SER A 276 -12.10 19.85 -5.35
N ASN A 277 -13.26 19.86 -4.72
CA ASN A 277 -14.20 18.75 -4.74
C ASN A 277 -15.66 19.27 -4.70
N TRP A 278 -16.64 18.40 -4.50
CA TRP A 278 -18.05 18.72 -4.45
C TRP A 278 -18.42 19.95 -3.59
N ARG A 279 -17.58 20.33 -2.60
CA ARG A 279 -17.84 21.47 -1.72
C ARG A 279 -17.71 22.83 -2.42
N SER A 280 -17.08 22.87 -3.60
CA SER A 280 -17.03 24.06 -4.44
C SER A 280 -18.27 24.26 -5.30
N LEU A 281 -19.14 23.24 -5.39
CA LEU A 281 -20.40 23.37 -6.12
C LEU A 281 -21.43 24.18 -5.34
N PRO A 282 -22.30 24.94 -6.01
CA PRO A 282 -23.49 25.50 -5.39
C PRO A 282 -24.31 24.41 -4.69
N GLU A 283 -24.90 24.71 -3.54
CA GLU A 283 -25.56 23.69 -2.68
C GLU A 283 -26.61 22.86 -3.41
N ALA A 284 -27.44 23.51 -4.24
CA ALA A 284 -28.46 22.82 -5.02
C ALA A 284 -27.84 21.80 -6.01
N VAL A 285 -26.75 22.21 -6.69
CA VAL A 285 -26.02 21.34 -7.61
C VAL A 285 -25.32 20.22 -6.86
N ALA A 286 -24.72 20.49 -5.70
CA ALA A 286 -24.08 19.47 -4.86
C ALA A 286 -25.09 18.43 -4.38
N LYS A 287 -26.30 18.83 -3.98
CA LYS A 287 -27.40 17.93 -3.61
C LYS A 287 -27.81 17.06 -4.79
N GLU A 288 -27.98 17.64 -5.97
CA GLU A 288 -28.28 16.89 -7.21
C GLU A 288 -27.19 15.88 -7.56
N ALA A 289 -25.93 16.32 -7.56
CA ALA A 289 -24.78 15.53 -7.96
C ALA A 289 -24.52 14.35 -7.03
N MET A 290 -24.72 14.52 -5.72
CA MET A 290 -24.41 13.53 -4.69
C MET A 290 -25.61 12.71 -4.24
N GLY A 291 -26.83 13.19 -4.42
CA GLY A 291 -28.05 12.53 -3.96
C GLY A 291 -27.99 12.20 -2.46
N LYS A 292 -28.29 10.96 -2.09
CA LYS A 292 -28.27 10.52 -0.67
C LYS A 292 -26.91 10.68 0.00
N ALA A 293 -25.80 10.65 -0.74
CA ALA A 293 -24.46 10.81 -0.20
C ALA A 293 -24.21 12.23 0.32
N PHE A 294 -24.96 13.22 -0.12
CA PHE A 294 -24.87 14.61 0.38
C PHE A 294 -25.16 14.69 1.89
N PHE A 295 -26.07 13.88 2.38
CA PHE A 295 -26.50 13.83 3.78
C PHE A 295 -25.73 12.85 4.65
N ALA A 296 -24.83 12.05 4.05
CA ALA A 296 -24.04 11.06 4.78
C ALA A 296 -23.03 11.73 5.72
N LYS A 297 -22.83 11.18 6.92
CA LYS A 297 -21.81 11.64 7.86
C LYS A 297 -20.44 11.05 7.51
N GLY A 298 -19.44 11.92 7.25
CA GLY A 298 -18.06 11.52 6.97
C GLY A 298 -17.79 10.97 5.55
N GLY A 299 -16.53 10.65 5.25
CA GLY A 299 -16.11 9.91 4.04
C GLY A 299 -16.33 10.57 2.67
N ARG A 300 -16.62 11.87 2.60
CA ARG A 300 -17.04 12.53 1.35
C ARG A 300 -15.97 13.38 0.66
N SER A 301 -14.75 13.41 1.15
CA SER A 301 -13.68 14.26 0.60
C SER A 301 -13.25 13.88 -0.82
N GLY A 302 -13.43 12.62 -1.22
CA GLY A 302 -13.14 12.14 -2.56
C GLY A 302 -14.24 12.38 -3.61
N TRP A 303 -15.44 12.82 -3.18
CA TRP A 303 -16.56 13.02 -4.09
C TRP A 303 -16.30 14.19 -5.04
N TRP A 304 -16.48 13.94 -6.35
CA TRP A 304 -16.32 14.94 -7.40
C TRP A 304 -15.00 15.71 -7.28
N ARG A 305 -13.90 14.99 -6.99
CA ARG A 305 -12.60 15.62 -6.80
C ARG A 305 -11.93 15.86 -8.14
N ARG A 306 -11.52 17.11 -8.39
CA ARG A 306 -10.55 17.48 -9.42
C ARG A 306 -9.19 17.63 -8.75
N LEU A 307 -8.18 16.99 -9.30
CA LEU A 307 -6.82 17.01 -8.78
C LEU A 307 -6.13 18.36 -9.02
N THR A 308 -4.93 18.53 -8.49
CA THR A 308 -4.03 19.66 -8.81
C THR A 308 -2.64 19.14 -9.03
N PHE A 309 -1.84 19.84 -9.84
CA PHE A 309 -0.44 19.50 -10.06
C PHE A 309 0.45 19.78 -8.84
N ASP A 310 0.04 20.68 -7.96
CA ASP A 310 0.85 21.21 -6.86
C ASP A 310 0.90 20.30 -5.62
N LEU A 311 0.15 19.20 -5.61
CA LEU A 311 0.03 18.30 -4.47
C LEU A 311 0.30 16.85 -4.87
N PRO A 312 0.73 16.00 -3.90
CA PRO A 312 0.73 14.56 -4.11
C PRO A 312 -0.65 14.06 -4.51
N SER A 313 -0.71 13.11 -5.42
CA SER A 313 -1.96 12.44 -5.77
C SER A 313 -2.56 11.75 -4.54
N PRO A 314 -3.87 11.73 -4.36
CA PRO A 314 -4.49 10.75 -3.48
C PRO A 314 -4.20 9.33 -3.99
N THR A 315 -4.49 8.34 -3.16
CA THR A 315 -4.31 6.92 -3.52
C THR A 315 -4.92 6.62 -4.89
N ILE A 316 -4.12 6.09 -5.80
CA ILE A 316 -4.58 5.55 -7.08
C ILE A 316 -5.44 4.31 -6.81
N LEU A 317 -6.62 4.29 -7.40
CA LEU A 317 -7.64 3.26 -7.23
C LEU A 317 -7.94 2.54 -8.54
N THR A 318 -8.62 1.41 -8.43
CA THR A 318 -9.00 0.57 -9.59
C THR A 318 -10.09 1.18 -10.48
N LEU A 319 -10.81 2.17 -9.97
CA LEU A 319 -11.90 2.89 -10.67
C LEU A 319 -11.70 4.41 -10.56
N PRO A 320 -10.87 5.02 -11.41
CA PRO A 320 -10.58 6.45 -11.36
C PRO A 320 -11.81 7.32 -11.67
N ASN A 321 -12.79 6.78 -12.38
CA ASN A 321 -14.01 7.44 -12.79
C ASN A 321 -15.20 7.28 -11.82
N HIS A 322 -14.97 6.72 -10.62
CA HIS A 322 -16.03 6.60 -9.63
C HIS A 322 -16.28 7.96 -8.94
N ALA A 323 -17.54 8.40 -8.87
CA ALA A 323 -17.89 9.73 -8.35
C ALA A 323 -17.40 9.97 -6.90
N GLY A 324 -17.48 8.95 -6.03
CA GLY A 324 -17.10 9.04 -4.62
C GLY A 324 -15.58 9.08 -4.38
N THR A 325 -14.78 8.75 -5.39
CA THR A 325 -13.32 8.67 -5.33
C THR A 325 -12.69 9.19 -6.62
N ALA A 326 -13.31 10.20 -7.23
CA ALA A 326 -12.92 10.72 -8.53
C ALA A 326 -11.44 11.15 -8.57
N LEU A 327 -10.74 10.71 -9.63
CA LEU A 327 -9.40 11.13 -10.00
C LEU A 327 -9.47 11.93 -11.31
N CYS A 328 -10.12 13.11 -11.25
CA CYS A 328 -10.24 14.00 -12.40
C CYS A 328 -8.92 14.74 -12.63
N HIS A 329 -8.45 14.75 -13.87
CA HIS A 329 -7.24 15.48 -14.26
C HIS A 329 -7.34 16.96 -13.91
N PRO A 330 -6.24 17.65 -13.53
CA PRO A 330 -6.27 19.02 -13.07
C PRO A 330 -6.88 20.01 -14.07
N THR A 331 -6.51 19.93 -15.35
CA THR A 331 -6.90 20.89 -16.39
C THR A 331 -7.90 20.34 -17.39
N GLU A 332 -8.04 19.03 -17.50
CA GLU A 332 -8.95 18.37 -18.44
C GLU A 332 -10.09 17.68 -17.68
N THR A 333 -11.33 17.75 -18.24
CA THR A 333 -12.46 17.06 -17.60
C THR A 333 -12.52 15.60 -18.04
N ARG A 334 -11.54 14.84 -17.62
CA ARG A 334 -11.43 13.39 -17.80
C ARG A 334 -10.84 12.74 -16.55
N ALA A 335 -10.95 11.44 -16.45
CA ALA A 335 -10.18 10.68 -15.47
C ALA A 335 -8.69 10.68 -15.85
N LEU A 336 -7.81 10.40 -14.89
CA LEU A 336 -6.41 10.13 -15.20
C LEU A 336 -6.32 8.94 -16.16
N THR A 337 -5.40 9.02 -17.12
CA THR A 337 -5.09 7.92 -18.04
C THR A 337 -4.44 6.76 -17.28
N LEU A 338 -4.40 5.59 -17.90
CA LEU A 338 -3.68 4.44 -17.35
C LEU A 338 -2.20 4.77 -17.11
N ARG A 339 -1.56 5.48 -18.07
CA ARG A 339 -0.13 5.86 -18.00
C ARG A 339 0.10 6.90 -16.89
N GLU A 340 -0.79 7.88 -16.75
CA GLU A 340 -0.74 8.83 -15.63
C GLU A 340 -0.84 8.12 -14.29
N CYS A 341 -1.78 7.18 -14.14
CA CYS A 341 -1.89 6.35 -12.94
C CYS A 341 -0.63 5.49 -12.70
N ALA A 342 -0.06 4.91 -13.76
CA ALA A 342 1.16 4.10 -13.68
C ALA A 342 2.37 4.94 -13.24
N ARG A 343 2.54 6.15 -13.77
CA ARG A 343 3.60 7.07 -13.33
C ARG A 343 3.46 7.52 -11.89
N VAL A 344 2.22 7.73 -11.41
CA VAL A 344 1.97 8.04 -10.00
C VAL A 344 2.32 6.84 -9.08
N GLN A 345 2.19 5.62 -9.59
CA GLN A 345 2.65 4.38 -8.93
C GLN A 345 4.15 4.11 -9.18
N GLU A 346 4.81 4.97 -9.97
CA GLU A 346 6.23 4.92 -10.34
C GLU A 346 6.63 3.70 -11.20
N PHE A 347 5.68 3.14 -11.95
CA PHE A 347 6.03 2.21 -13.02
C PHE A 347 6.79 2.93 -14.14
N PRO A 348 7.82 2.30 -14.73
CA PRO A 348 8.49 2.82 -15.92
C PRO A 348 7.53 2.99 -17.09
N ASP A 349 7.82 3.92 -18.00
CA ASP A 349 6.95 4.20 -19.15
C ASP A 349 6.88 3.03 -20.13
N GLU A 350 7.91 2.22 -20.20
CA GLU A 350 7.97 1.00 -21.00
C GLU A 350 7.20 -0.18 -20.39
N TRP A 351 6.73 -0.06 -19.14
CA TRP A 351 5.92 -1.11 -18.51
C TRP A 351 4.56 -1.22 -19.19
N GLU A 352 4.20 -2.41 -19.60
CA GLU A 352 2.95 -2.68 -20.28
C GLU A 352 2.00 -3.51 -19.42
N PHE A 353 0.75 -3.09 -19.36
CA PHE A 353 -0.33 -3.80 -18.67
C PHE A 353 -1.20 -4.51 -19.68
N CYS A 354 -1.33 -5.84 -19.56
CA CYS A 354 -2.18 -6.66 -20.40
C CYS A 354 -3.62 -6.73 -19.88
N GLY A 355 -4.53 -7.12 -20.77
CA GLY A 355 -5.93 -7.31 -20.45
C GLY A 355 -6.84 -6.14 -20.87
N ARG A 356 -8.13 -6.24 -20.53
CA ARG A 356 -9.12 -5.19 -20.78
C ARG A 356 -8.82 -3.96 -19.94
N THR A 357 -9.28 -2.79 -20.36
CA THR A 357 -9.07 -1.52 -19.66
C THR A 357 -9.32 -1.61 -18.15
N GLN A 358 -10.41 -2.25 -17.73
CA GLN A 358 -10.72 -2.44 -16.30
C GLN A 358 -9.65 -3.27 -15.59
N GLU A 359 -9.13 -4.32 -16.22
CA GLU A 359 -8.10 -5.18 -15.66
C GLU A 359 -6.76 -4.46 -15.56
N GLN A 360 -6.43 -3.62 -16.54
CA GLN A 360 -5.23 -2.77 -16.52
C GLN A 360 -5.27 -1.76 -15.36
N TYR A 361 -6.41 -1.04 -15.19
CA TYR A 361 -6.57 -0.13 -14.04
C TYR A 361 -6.60 -0.87 -12.70
N THR A 362 -7.11 -2.10 -12.67
CA THR A 362 -7.09 -2.92 -11.46
C THR A 362 -5.68 -3.29 -11.05
N GLN A 363 -4.80 -3.62 -12.00
CA GLN A 363 -3.38 -3.89 -11.75
C GLN A 363 -2.69 -2.65 -11.17
N VAL A 364 -2.83 -1.51 -11.82
CA VAL A 364 -2.20 -0.26 -11.36
C VAL A 364 -2.75 0.18 -10.00
N GLY A 365 -4.07 0.15 -9.80
CA GLY A 365 -4.71 0.59 -8.56
C GLY A 365 -4.41 -0.28 -7.35
N ASN A 366 -4.24 -1.59 -7.55
CA ASN A 366 -3.88 -2.53 -6.48
C ASN A 366 -2.38 -2.56 -6.19
N ALA A 367 -1.53 -2.17 -7.14
CA ALA A 367 -0.09 -2.25 -6.99
C ALA A 367 0.43 -1.48 -5.76
N VAL A 368 1.50 -2.00 -5.17
CA VAL A 368 2.35 -1.24 -4.25
C VAL A 368 3.16 -0.25 -5.09
N PRO A 369 3.33 1.02 -4.70
CA PRO A 369 4.23 1.94 -5.39
C PRO A 369 5.65 1.35 -5.50
N VAL A 370 6.24 1.45 -6.69
CA VAL A 370 7.57 0.87 -6.94
C VAL A 370 8.61 1.41 -5.94
N ARG A 371 8.55 2.70 -5.60
CA ARG A 371 9.39 3.32 -4.58
C ARG A 371 9.31 2.64 -3.23
N LEU A 372 8.10 2.30 -2.77
CA LEU A 372 7.94 1.61 -1.49
C LEU A 372 8.54 0.19 -1.56
N GLY A 373 8.44 -0.46 -2.72
CA GLY A 373 9.13 -1.73 -2.99
C GLY A 373 10.66 -1.59 -2.89
N GLN A 374 11.25 -0.51 -3.44
CA GLN A 374 12.68 -0.22 -3.32
C GLN A 374 13.10 -0.01 -1.85
N VAL A 375 12.35 0.78 -1.09
CA VAL A 375 12.64 1.03 0.33
C VAL A 375 12.63 -0.28 1.11
N CYS A 376 11.60 -1.10 0.92
CA CYS A 376 11.53 -2.43 1.53
C CYS A 376 12.71 -3.31 1.08
N GLY A 377 13.10 -3.24 -0.21
CA GLY A 377 14.23 -3.98 -0.76
C GLY A 377 15.54 -3.64 -0.06
N HIS A 378 15.83 -2.37 0.16
CA HIS A 378 17.04 -1.97 0.89
C HIS A 378 17.05 -2.47 2.35
N VAL A 379 15.91 -2.41 3.03
CA VAL A 379 15.75 -2.95 4.39
C VAL A 379 16.03 -4.46 4.40
N LEU A 380 15.37 -5.20 3.54
CA LEU A 380 15.48 -6.67 3.46
C LEU A 380 16.88 -7.12 3.05
N ALA A 381 17.50 -6.43 2.08
CA ALA A 381 18.87 -6.74 1.64
C ALA A 381 19.87 -6.56 2.78
N ARG A 382 19.77 -5.48 3.54
CA ARG A 382 20.62 -5.23 4.73
C ARG A 382 20.50 -6.37 5.75
N GLU A 383 19.28 -6.81 6.06
CA GLU A 383 19.05 -7.87 7.03
C GLU A 383 19.53 -9.24 6.52
N LEU A 384 19.26 -9.56 5.25
CA LEU A 384 19.73 -10.81 4.63
C LEU A 384 21.27 -10.85 4.53
N GLU A 385 21.91 -9.72 4.21
CA GLU A 385 23.37 -9.63 4.25
C GLU A 385 23.94 -9.93 5.64
N ALA A 386 23.33 -9.36 6.66
CA ALA A 386 23.77 -9.59 8.03
C ALA A 386 23.59 -11.07 8.43
N ILE A 387 22.49 -11.71 8.02
CA ILE A 387 22.25 -13.15 8.23
C ILE A 387 23.38 -13.98 7.60
N TYR A 388 23.72 -13.71 6.35
CA TYR A 388 24.76 -14.46 5.65
C TYR A 388 26.17 -14.17 6.14
N ARG A 389 26.50 -12.90 6.33
CA ARG A 389 27.85 -12.47 6.78
C ARG A 389 28.19 -13.02 8.15
N ASN A 390 27.22 -13.09 9.05
CA ASN A 390 27.42 -13.56 10.42
C ASN A 390 27.15 -15.06 10.59
N GLY A 391 26.78 -15.78 9.52
CA GLY A 391 26.48 -17.21 9.56
C GLY A 391 25.37 -17.56 10.55
N LEU A 392 24.37 -16.68 10.69
CA LEU A 392 23.31 -16.87 11.67
C LEU A 392 22.50 -18.13 11.38
N LYS A 393 22.12 -18.82 12.45
CA LYS A 393 21.23 -19.98 12.39
C LYS A 393 19.81 -19.55 12.78
N PRO A 394 18.77 -20.19 12.21
CA PRO A 394 17.41 -19.95 12.64
C PRO A 394 17.20 -20.28 14.12
N GLU A 395 16.53 -19.36 14.82
CA GLU A 395 16.06 -19.59 16.18
C GLU A 395 14.65 -20.16 16.13
N LEU A 396 14.46 -21.38 16.60
CA LEU A 396 13.19 -22.11 16.54
C LEU A 396 12.76 -22.57 17.94
N GLY A 397 11.44 -22.58 18.15
CA GLY A 397 10.84 -23.17 19.36
C GLY A 397 10.66 -22.23 20.54
N GLU A 398 11.24 -21.03 20.53
CA GLU A 398 10.99 -19.99 21.52
C GLU A 398 9.95 -18.97 21.03
N HIS A 399 9.24 -18.36 21.97
CA HIS A 399 8.29 -17.28 21.64
C HIS A 399 9.06 -16.10 21.08
N GLN A 400 8.78 -15.78 19.81
CA GLN A 400 9.42 -14.68 19.11
C GLN A 400 8.67 -13.36 19.34
N PRO A 401 9.39 -12.25 19.60
CA PRO A 401 8.74 -10.94 19.80
C PRO A 401 7.98 -10.47 18.54
N CYS A 402 6.90 -9.74 18.76
CA CYS A 402 6.23 -8.98 17.72
C CYS A 402 6.18 -7.51 18.10
N ARG A 403 6.47 -6.66 17.13
CA ARG A 403 6.51 -5.22 17.31
C ARG A 403 5.71 -4.51 16.22
N ILE A 404 4.87 -3.56 16.63
CA ILE A 404 4.18 -2.65 15.70
C ILE A 404 4.82 -1.27 15.82
N VAL A 405 5.37 -0.80 14.73
CA VAL A 405 6.02 0.51 14.62
C VAL A 405 5.20 1.41 13.73
N TYR A 406 4.70 2.49 14.28
CA TYR A 406 4.07 3.56 13.51
C TYR A 406 5.17 4.49 13.01
N VAL A 407 5.55 4.34 11.74
CA VAL A 407 6.44 5.30 11.09
C VAL A 407 5.64 6.55 10.79
N LYS A 408 5.82 7.57 11.63
CA LYS A 408 5.05 8.80 11.53
C LYS A 408 5.43 9.59 10.29
N SER A 409 4.43 9.90 9.55
CA SER A 409 4.08 11.22 9.10
C SER A 409 2.62 11.14 8.64
N HIS A 410 1.72 11.59 9.47
CA HIS A 410 0.33 11.72 9.07
C HIS A 410 0.16 13.02 8.31
N ILE A 411 0.57 13.03 7.06
CA ILE A 411 0.14 14.08 6.16
C ILE A 411 -1.20 13.63 5.61
N ARG A 412 -2.22 14.13 6.21
CA ARG A 412 -3.53 14.13 5.63
C ARG A 412 -3.63 15.36 4.75
N THR A 413 -3.28 15.26 3.48
CA THR A 413 -3.65 16.26 2.50
C THR A 413 -5.16 16.17 2.28
N ARG A 414 -5.93 16.58 3.25
CA ARG A 414 -7.32 16.92 3.04
C ARG A 414 -7.35 18.33 2.50
N GLN A 415 -7.58 18.44 1.21
CA GLN A 415 -8.01 19.71 0.69
C GLN A 415 -9.37 20.04 1.28
N TRP A 416 -9.46 21.18 1.90
CA TRP A 416 -10.70 21.74 2.39
C TRP A 416 -11.10 22.86 1.46
N PHE A 417 -12.34 22.83 1.09
CA PHE A 417 -12.96 23.98 0.47
C PHE A 417 -13.95 24.56 1.49
N LYS A 418 -13.65 25.74 2.00
CA LYS A 418 -14.53 26.47 2.91
C LYS A 418 -14.62 27.92 2.45
N ALA A 419 -15.83 28.41 2.24
CA ALA A 419 -16.11 29.80 1.87
C ALA A 419 -15.34 30.30 0.62
N GLY A 420 -15.20 29.44 -0.41
CA GLY A 420 -14.53 29.82 -1.66
C GLY A 420 -13.01 29.73 -1.64
N GLN A 421 -12.41 29.29 -0.54
CA GLN A 421 -10.96 29.13 -0.43
C GLN A 421 -10.55 27.68 -0.24
N THR A 422 -9.44 27.29 -0.85
CA THR A 422 -8.81 25.96 -0.68
C THR A 422 -7.82 26.05 0.47
N PHE A 423 -8.01 25.21 1.48
CA PHE A 423 -7.08 25.07 2.59
C PHE A 423 -6.33 23.75 2.44
N LEU A 424 -5.01 23.81 2.64
CA LEU A 424 -4.18 22.65 2.83
C LEU A 424 -4.16 22.31 4.32
N TRP A 425 -4.40 21.05 4.63
CA TRP A 425 -4.18 20.56 5.97
C TRP A 425 -2.68 20.49 6.25
N LYS A 426 -2.21 21.17 7.28
CA LYS A 426 -0.84 21.00 7.81
C LYS A 426 -0.89 20.01 8.98
N ASP A 427 0.15 19.18 9.11
CA ASP A 427 0.29 18.33 10.30
C ASP A 427 0.28 19.20 11.57
N GLY A 428 -0.58 18.85 12.51
CA GLY A 428 -0.74 19.56 13.78
C GLY A 428 -1.88 20.57 13.84
N GLU A 429 -2.56 20.85 12.75
CA GLU A 429 -3.79 21.67 12.80
C GLU A 429 -5.00 20.78 13.15
N GLU A 430 -5.65 21.08 14.27
CA GLU A 430 -6.82 20.34 14.74
C GLU A 430 -8.07 20.68 13.92
N ASP A 431 -8.72 19.64 13.42
CA ASP A 431 -10.04 19.69 12.76
C ASP A 431 -11.18 19.59 13.80
N GLY A 432 -11.01 20.10 14.99
CA GLY A 432 -12.02 19.96 16.03
C GLY A 432 -12.43 18.52 16.35
N ASN A 433 -11.65 17.51 15.89
CA ASN A 433 -11.90 16.12 16.14
C ASN A 433 -10.91 15.61 17.22
N PRO A 434 -11.38 15.34 18.44
CA PRO A 434 -10.53 15.06 19.60
C PRO A 434 -9.70 13.77 19.50
N THR A 435 -9.84 12.99 18.44
CA THR A 435 -9.13 11.72 18.26
C THR A 435 -7.71 11.85 17.70
N TYR A 436 -7.27 13.04 17.29
CA TYR A 436 -5.96 13.25 16.70
C TYR A 436 -5.27 14.48 17.31
N GLY A 437 -4.70 14.30 18.48
CA GLY A 437 -3.83 15.31 19.10
C GLY A 437 -2.57 15.58 18.27
N PRO A 438 -1.83 16.67 18.58
CA PRO A 438 -0.69 17.13 17.82
C PRO A 438 0.31 16.01 17.57
N ALA A 439 0.80 15.91 16.35
CA ALA A 439 1.77 14.93 15.94
C ALA A 439 3.06 15.09 16.74
N LYS A 440 3.16 14.42 17.88
CA LYS A 440 4.43 14.30 18.57
C LYS A 440 5.35 13.41 17.75
N THR A 441 6.50 13.93 17.41
CA THR A 441 7.55 13.39 16.53
C THR A 441 8.20 12.10 17.03
N LYS A 442 7.59 11.29 17.86
CA LYS A 442 8.17 10.03 18.35
C LYS A 442 7.50 8.82 17.69
N ARG A 443 8.31 7.90 17.15
CA ARG A 443 7.85 6.57 16.78
C ARG A 443 7.05 5.98 17.95
N LYS A 444 5.77 5.64 17.72
CA LYS A 444 5.05 4.82 18.69
C LYS A 444 5.38 3.38 18.38
N VAL A 445 6.04 2.73 19.31
CA VAL A 445 6.27 1.29 19.31
C VAL A 445 5.26 0.67 20.28
N ARG A 446 4.57 -0.36 19.82
CA ARG A 446 3.73 -1.22 20.66
C ARG A 446 4.29 -2.62 20.56
N GLU A 447 4.72 -3.17 21.69
CA GLU A 447 5.00 -4.59 21.82
C GLU A 447 3.66 -5.31 22.05
N VAL A 448 3.48 -6.42 21.36
CA VAL A 448 2.25 -7.24 21.40
C VAL A 448 2.62 -8.65 21.80
#